data_a18c6a62c77701a71bdc9ea22dc6d271
#
_entry.id   a18c6a62c77701a71bdc9ea22dc6d271
#
_cell.length_a   1.000
_cell.length_b   1.000
_cell.length_c   1.000
_cell.angle_alpha   90.00
_cell.angle_beta   90.00
_cell.angle_gamma   90.00
#
_symmetry.space_group_name_H-M   'P 1'
#
loop_
_entity.id
_entity.type
_entity.pdbx_description
1 polymer ?
#
loop_
_entity_poly.entity_id
_entity_poly.type
_entity_poly.pdbx_seq_one_letter_code
_entity_poly.pdbx_strand_id
1 'polypeptide(L)'
;MMTPEEKGSLPIRVEKLFYELQDRIFSDIVRRIRKTKKITSTADYQINKLLLLGGSTEFIESQLKELLEISDPEIWELYDQVCDWEYVRNREAYEQINGNFTPLEDNETIRKWSNAIVKQTQNEIRNLTQSMGMTVDMGGGKVVFTPLATYYQKYLDRACMDIVTGSFDYNTVLRRVVKELSSSGLQVIDYASGWKNRAPVAARRAILTGVSQLSAQINEQVAKDLNTDKYEVSWHAGHRPSHWWGGRVYTYQELQSICGLGDGDGLCGWNCRHSYYAFLEGFSARTYTDEQLAAMEEKEQNVRTYQGKQYNAYQASQAQRQMETTMRAQRTKVRQLQQGDGSNDDILAAKARYLNTLHQYQAFSRKMELPEQMERVYMDGLGRVITDNRIKGMFPQKMVDNMQKDLNQYKRYKEVLGDSIGSLAKFGQMKYNDSEMWKFLQLDYERQKELKSHPELKLPNLENLVVSDTKFTKYLFGGENERGLAKGKAFSDRLGYDLGNWKELQKEICERAGRYPAYYRDNNGYGDRYEQKIIIYGKKGMPANVVVGWMARQDDTTSMSSTYIKEIKK
;
A
#
# COMPACT_ATOMS: atom_id res chain seq x y z
N MET A 1 12.04 0.53 18.90
CA MET A 1 10.58 0.34 19.05
C MET A 1 9.95 0.22 17.68
N MET A 2 9.08 -0.75 17.50
CA MET A 2 8.45 -1.05 16.22
C MET A 2 7.25 -0.13 15.98
N THR A 3 7.25 0.57 14.83
CA THR A 3 6.12 1.39 14.43
C THR A 3 4.93 0.55 13.94
N PRO A 4 3.70 1.08 13.93
CA PRO A 4 2.54 0.37 13.36
C PRO A 4 2.69 0.04 11.87
N GLU A 5 3.45 0.83 11.11
CA GLU A 5 3.79 0.60 9.70
C GLU A 5 4.76 -0.57 9.57
N GLU A 6 5.84 -0.58 10.37
CA GLU A 6 6.80 -1.69 10.42
C GLU A 6 6.09 -2.99 10.79
N LYS A 7 5.30 -3.01 11.88
CA LYS A 7 4.48 -4.16 12.28
C LYS A 7 3.55 -4.63 11.16
N GLY A 8 2.90 -3.68 10.48
CA GLY A 8 2.00 -3.97 9.38
C GLY A 8 2.68 -4.58 8.15
N SER A 9 3.98 -4.36 7.97
CA SER A 9 4.78 -4.84 6.82
C SER A 9 5.33 -6.26 7.01
N LEU A 10 5.59 -6.68 8.25
CA LEU A 10 6.22 -7.97 8.57
C LEU A 10 5.55 -9.19 7.90
N PRO A 11 4.21 -9.32 7.85
CA PRO A 11 3.60 -10.51 7.25
C PRO A 11 3.64 -10.56 5.72
N ILE A 12 4.03 -9.47 5.04
CA ILE A 12 3.85 -9.32 3.58
C ILE A 12 4.53 -10.44 2.79
N ARG A 13 5.75 -10.83 3.18
CA ARG A 13 6.50 -11.88 2.48
C ARG A 13 5.77 -13.23 2.54
N VAL A 14 5.38 -13.66 3.74
CA VAL A 14 4.66 -14.94 3.92
C VAL A 14 3.26 -14.86 3.31
N GLU A 15 2.54 -13.75 3.47
CA GLU A 15 1.22 -13.53 2.84
C GLU A 15 1.30 -13.70 1.31
N LYS A 16 2.38 -13.21 0.69
CA LYS A 16 2.62 -13.35 -0.76
C LYS A 16 2.78 -14.80 -1.19
N LEU A 17 3.48 -15.64 -0.41
CA LEU A 17 3.63 -17.07 -0.70
C LEU A 17 2.28 -17.78 -0.79
N PHE A 18 1.30 -17.41 0.04
CA PHE A 18 -0.05 -17.95 -0.03
C PHE A 18 -0.83 -17.50 -1.27
N TYR A 19 -0.59 -16.28 -1.78
CA TYR A 19 -1.14 -15.87 -3.08
C TYR A 19 -0.52 -16.63 -4.24
N GLU A 20 0.78 -16.87 -4.21
CA GLU A 20 1.48 -17.67 -5.21
C GLU A 20 1.01 -19.14 -5.21
N LEU A 21 0.82 -19.73 -4.02
CA LEU A 21 0.21 -21.05 -3.88
C LEU A 21 -1.20 -21.07 -4.48
N GLN A 22 -2.02 -20.07 -4.19
CA GLN A 22 -3.36 -19.94 -4.76
C GLN A 22 -3.33 -19.91 -6.30
N ASP A 23 -2.43 -19.10 -6.91
CA ASP A 23 -2.31 -19.05 -8.37
C ASP A 23 -1.88 -20.40 -8.96
N ARG A 24 -0.95 -21.10 -8.33
CA ARG A 24 -0.51 -22.43 -8.78
C ARG A 24 -1.64 -23.46 -8.75
N ILE A 25 -2.41 -23.51 -7.65
CA ILE A 25 -3.57 -24.42 -7.52
C ILE A 25 -4.64 -24.08 -8.55
N PHE A 26 -4.99 -22.80 -8.71
CA PHE A 26 -6.01 -22.38 -9.67
C PHE A 26 -5.58 -22.61 -11.12
N SER A 27 -4.31 -22.38 -11.42
CA SER A 27 -3.73 -22.64 -12.73
C SER A 27 -3.74 -24.15 -13.08
N ASP A 28 -3.51 -25.01 -12.09
CA ASP A 28 -3.62 -26.46 -12.30
C ASP A 28 -5.07 -26.89 -12.59
N ILE A 29 -6.04 -26.38 -11.81
CA ILE A 29 -7.47 -26.66 -12.04
C ILE A 29 -7.88 -26.24 -13.47
N VAL A 30 -7.55 -25.02 -13.86
CA VAL A 30 -7.91 -24.49 -15.18
C VAL A 30 -7.19 -25.24 -16.31
N ARG A 31 -5.93 -25.63 -16.11
CA ARG A 31 -5.17 -26.46 -17.05
C ARG A 31 -5.84 -27.81 -17.28
N ARG A 32 -6.34 -28.45 -16.21
CA ARG A 32 -7.06 -29.73 -16.30
C ARG A 32 -8.37 -29.57 -17.08
N ILE A 33 -9.14 -28.53 -16.81
CA ILE A 33 -10.35 -28.20 -17.60
C ILE A 33 -9.99 -27.96 -19.07
N ARG A 34 -8.92 -27.23 -19.38
CA ARG A 34 -8.51 -26.97 -20.77
C ARG A 34 -8.16 -28.27 -21.53
N LYS A 35 -7.59 -29.25 -20.85
CA LYS A 35 -7.30 -30.55 -21.46
C LYS A 35 -8.55 -31.28 -21.96
N THR A 36 -9.71 -31.07 -21.31
CA THR A 36 -10.98 -31.72 -21.72
C THR A 36 -11.49 -31.26 -23.07
N LYS A 37 -11.05 -30.11 -23.59
CA LYS A 37 -11.39 -29.68 -24.97
C LYS A 37 -11.04 -30.69 -26.05
N LYS A 38 -10.07 -31.59 -25.78
CA LYS A 38 -9.59 -32.59 -26.72
C LYS A 38 -10.32 -33.92 -26.61
N ILE A 39 -11.24 -34.05 -25.65
CA ILE A 39 -11.96 -35.29 -25.36
C ILE A 39 -13.36 -35.15 -25.96
N THR A 40 -13.72 -36.05 -26.87
CA THR A 40 -14.93 -35.96 -27.67
C THR A 40 -16.01 -36.95 -27.25
N SER A 41 -15.71 -37.87 -26.34
CA SER A 41 -16.67 -38.85 -25.87
C SER A 41 -16.53 -39.17 -24.38
N THR A 42 -17.61 -39.65 -23.77
CA THR A 42 -17.60 -40.08 -22.37
C THR A 42 -16.71 -41.30 -22.14
N ALA A 43 -16.57 -42.18 -23.15
CA ALA A 43 -15.67 -43.33 -23.10
C ALA A 43 -14.21 -42.88 -23.04
N ASP A 44 -13.82 -41.93 -23.92
CA ASP A 44 -12.47 -41.32 -23.90
C ASP A 44 -12.20 -40.61 -22.58
N TYR A 45 -13.22 -39.96 -22.02
CA TYR A 45 -13.08 -39.32 -20.71
C TYR A 45 -12.77 -40.32 -19.61
N GLN A 46 -13.49 -41.45 -19.54
CA GLN A 46 -13.23 -42.49 -18.53
C GLN A 46 -11.83 -43.08 -18.66
N ILE A 47 -11.35 -43.28 -19.88
CA ILE A 47 -9.98 -43.77 -20.15
C ILE A 47 -8.94 -42.71 -19.72
N ASN A 48 -9.18 -41.46 -20.00
CA ASN A 48 -8.25 -40.36 -19.73
C ASN A 48 -8.44 -39.73 -18.35
N LYS A 49 -9.44 -40.12 -17.56
CA LYS A 49 -9.75 -39.54 -16.24
C LYS A 49 -8.55 -39.53 -15.30
N LEU A 50 -7.80 -40.65 -15.25
CA LEU A 50 -6.58 -40.72 -14.43
C LEU A 50 -5.51 -39.72 -14.90
N LEU A 51 -5.37 -39.51 -16.20
CA LEU A 51 -4.44 -38.53 -16.76
C LEU A 51 -4.90 -37.06 -16.53
N LEU A 52 -6.20 -36.86 -16.39
CA LEU A 52 -6.79 -35.53 -16.18
C LEU A 52 -6.84 -35.17 -14.69
N LEU A 53 -7.24 -36.10 -13.84
CA LEU A 53 -7.47 -35.87 -12.41
C LEU A 53 -6.48 -36.63 -11.51
N GLY A 54 -5.78 -37.64 -12.04
CA GLY A 54 -4.73 -38.35 -11.32
C GLY A 54 -3.56 -37.45 -10.95
N GLY A 55 -2.82 -37.81 -9.90
CA GLY A 55 -1.72 -36.99 -9.39
C GLY A 55 -2.14 -35.64 -8.75
N SER A 56 -3.45 -35.44 -8.51
CA SER A 56 -3.92 -34.19 -7.87
C SER A 56 -3.53 -34.12 -6.40
N THR A 57 -3.52 -35.26 -5.70
CA THR A 57 -3.10 -35.32 -4.30
C THR A 57 -1.62 -35.02 -4.19
N GLU A 58 -0.79 -35.73 -4.98
CA GLU A 58 0.66 -35.54 -5.01
C GLU A 58 1.04 -34.10 -5.43
N PHE A 59 0.29 -33.52 -6.37
CA PHE A 59 0.47 -32.10 -6.74
C PHE A 59 0.18 -31.17 -5.57
N ILE A 60 -0.97 -31.34 -4.91
CA ILE A 60 -1.34 -30.52 -3.75
C ILE A 60 -0.28 -30.66 -2.65
N GLU A 61 0.08 -31.90 -2.29
CA GLU A 61 1.08 -32.19 -1.25
C GLU A 61 2.44 -31.54 -1.59
N SER A 62 2.89 -31.65 -2.84
CA SER A 62 4.15 -31.02 -3.27
C SER A 62 4.11 -29.49 -3.15
N GLN A 63 2.98 -28.86 -3.50
CA GLN A 63 2.83 -27.41 -3.41
C GLN A 63 2.76 -26.93 -1.95
N LEU A 64 2.11 -27.69 -1.07
CA LEU A 64 2.05 -27.37 0.35
C LEU A 64 3.42 -27.56 1.02
N LYS A 65 4.15 -28.61 0.65
CA LYS A 65 5.52 -28.85 1.12
C LYS A 65 6.45 -27.73 0.70
N GLU A 66 6.43 -27.33 -0.57
CA GLU A 66 7.22 -26.21 -1.10
C GLU A 66 6.90 -24.89 -0.35
N LEU A 67 5.62 -24.62 -0.08
CA LEU A 67 5.23 -23.45 0.72
C LEU A 67 5.89 -23.47 2.10
N LEU A 68 5.86 -24.59 2.81
CA LEU A 68 6.44 -24.71 4.15
C LEU A 68 7.97 -24.56 4.12
N GLU A 69 8.64 -25.18 3.14
CA GLU A 69 10.09 -25.06 2.97
C GLU A 69 10.55 -23.61 2.74
N ILE A 70 9.76 -22.81 2.01
CA ILE A 70 10.07 -21.40 1.76
C ILE A 70 9.66 -20.52 2.94
N SER A 71 8.52 -20.80 3.59
CA SER A 71 8.01 -19.94 4.66
C SER A 71 8.80 -20.05 5.96
N ASP A 72 9.39 -21.21 6.25
CA ASP A 72 10.11 -21.44 7.50
C ASP A 72 11.31 -20.50 7.70
N PRO A 73 12.23 -20.30 6.74
CA PRO A 73 13.32 -19.34 6.88
C PRO A 73 12.82 -17.88 6.91
N GLU A 74 11.77 -17.54 6.16
CA GLU A 74 11.17 -16.18 6.19
C GLU A 74 10.58 -15.85 7.57
N ILE A 75 10.02 -16.85 8.26
CA ILE A 75 9.51 -16.70 9.62
C ILE A 75 10.66 -16.43 10.61
N TRP A 76 11.79 -17.13 10.47
CA TRP A 76 12.98 -16.88 11.29
C TRP A 76 13.50 -15.46 11.10
N GLU A 77 13.74 -15.02 9.87
CA GLU A 77 14.22 -13.68 9.55
C GLU A 77 13.29 -12.58 10.10
N LEU A 78 11.99 -12.81 10.00
CA LEU A 78 10.96 -11.90 10.52
C LEU A 78 11.10 -11.71 12.04
N TYR A 79 11.22 -12.78 12.81
CA TYR A 79 11.32 -12.68 14.27
C TYR A 79 12.68 -12.18 14.75
N ASP A 80 13.75 -12.44 14.02
CA ASP A 80 15.05 -11.78 14.26
C ASP A 80 14.92 -10.26 14.10
N GLN A 81 14.21 -9.80 13.07
CA GLN A 81 13.91 -8.38 12.86
C GLN A 81 13.04 -7.77 13.99
N VAL A 82 12.07 -8.54 14.52
CA VAL A 82 11.27 -8.09 15.67
C VAL A 82 12.16 -7.92 16.92
N CYS A 83 13.05 -8.87 17.19
CA CYS A 83 13.99 -8.77 18.30
C CYS A 83 14.91 -7.54 18.16
N ASP A 84 15.41 -7.26 16.94
CA ASP A 84 16.22 -6.08 16.67
C ASP A 84 15.41 -4.79 16.94
N TRP A 85 14.21 -4.69 16.41
CA TRP A 85 13.36 -3.50 16.55
C TRP A 85 12.86 -3.26 17.98
N GLU A 86 12.52 -4.31 18.72
CA GLU A 86 11.91 -4.18 20.04
C GLU A 86 12.93 -4.23 21.20
N TYR A 87 14.06 -4.89 21.02
CA TYR A 87 15.06 -4.99 22.06
C TYR A 87 16.29 -4.13 21.79
N VAL A 88 16.95 -4.29 20.64
CA VAL A 88 18.23 -3.62 20.35
C VAL A 88 18.07 -2.10 20.30
N ARG A 89 16.94 -1.61 19.75
CA ARG A 89 16.63 -0.17 19.74
C ARG A 89 16.41 0.45 21.14
N ASN A 90 16.22 -0.36 22.18
CA ASN A 90 16.13 0.12 23.57
C ASN A 90 17.51 0.31 24.23
N ARG A 91 18.60 0.00 23.57
CA ARG A 91 19.97 0.10 24.13
C ARG A 91 20.25 1.46 24.75
N GLU A 92 19.88 2.55 24.08
CA GLU A 92 20.06 3.91 24.59
C GLU A 92 19.32 4.15 25.92
N ALA A 93 18.13 3.57 26.10
CA ALA A 93 17.39 3.68 27.36
C ALA A 93 18.12 3.00 28.51
N TYR A 94 18.74 1.84 28.29
CA TYR A 94 19.59 1.18 29.29
C TYR A 94 20.83 2.03 29.62
N GLU A 95 21.49 2.61 28.63
CA GLU A 95 22.66 3.47 28.80
C GLU A 95 22.33 4.75 29.62
N GLN A 96 21.16 5.34 29.40
CA GLN A 96 20.70 6.55 30.09
C GLN A 96 20.53 6.36 31.62
N ILE A 97 20.15 5.17 32.06
CA ILE A 97 19.96 4.85 33.47
C ILE A 97 21.15 4.10 34.08
N ASN A 98 22.29 4.05 33.38
CA ASN A 98 23.45 3.21 33.75
C ASN A 98 23.09 1.73 33.95
N GLY A 99 22.06 1.24 33.22
CA GLY A 99 21.63 -0.15 33.20
C GLY A 99 22.59 -1.01 32.40
N ASN A 100 22.58 -2.32 32.68
CA ASN A 100 23.41 -3.28 31.95
C ASN A 100 22.62 -3.82 30.75
N PHE A 101 22.91 -3.32 29.56
CA PHE A 101 22.35 -3.87 28.30
C PHE A 101 23.12 -5.13 27.90
N THR A 102 22.43 -6.28 27.89
CA THR A 102 22.97 -7.54 27.37
C THR A 102 22.77 -7.61 25.86
N PRO A 103 23.82 -7.77 25.03
CA PRO A 103 23.64 -7.95 23.60
C PRO A 103 22.66 -9.05 23.26
N LEU A 104 21.93 -8.94 22.13
CA LEU A 104 20.87 -9.88 21.75
C LEU A 104 21.40 -11.33 21.63
N GLU A 105 22.60 -11.48 21.08
CA GLU A 105 23.30 -12.76 20.92
C GLU A 105 23.61 -13.45 22.25
N ASP A 106 23.77 -12.70 23.34
CA ASP A 106 24.05 -13.19 24.70
C ASP A 106 22.79 -13.26 25.58
N ASN A 107 21.67 -12.71 25.10
CA ASN A 107 20.40 -12.70 25.85
C ASN A 107 19.61 -13.98 25.64
N GLU A 108 19.94 -15.01 26.44
CA GLU A 108 19.29 -16.32 26.38
C GLU A 108 17.77 -16.26 26.55
N THR A 109 17.26 -15.33 27.32
CA THR A 109 15.83 -15.21 27.61
C THR A 109 15.06 -14.79 26.39
N ILE A 110 15.48 -13.72 25.72
CA ILE A 110 14.84 -13.23 24.48
C ILE A 110 14.98 -14.27 23.37
N ARG A 111 16.14 -14.89 23.24
CA ARG A 111 16.35 -15.99 22.27
C ARG A 111 15.42 -17.18 22.51
N LYS A 112 15.19 -17.58 23.76
CA LYS A 112 14.23 -18.64 24.08
C LYS A 112 12.80 -18.26 23.70
N TRP A 113 12.38 -17.02 23.97
CA TRP A 113 11.07 -16.53 23.56
C TRP A 113 10.92 -16.49 22.03
N SER A 114 11.88 -15.89 21.33
CA SER A 114 11.89 -15.85 19.86
C SER A 114 11.77 -17.25 19.27
N ASN A 115 12.60 -18.19 19.72
CA ASN A 115 12.57 -19.59 19.27
C ASN A 115 11.20 -20.27 19.53
N ALA A 116 10.57 -19.99 20.67
CA ALA A 116 9.25 -20.55 20.99
C ALA A 116 8.16 -19.99 20.07
N ILE A 117 8.17 -18.67 19.84
CA ILE A 117 7.21 -17.98 18.95
C ILE A 117 7.42 -18.37 17.49
N VAL A 118 8.67 -18.52 17.03
CA VAL A 118 8.97 -19.05 15.68
C VAL A 118 8.31 -20.42 15.51
N LYS A 119 8.55 -21.36 16.43
CA LYS A 119 7.95 -22.71 16.38
C LYS A 119 6.42 -22.67 16.42
N GLN A 120 5.85 -21.82 17.26
CA GLN A 120 4.40 -21.62 17.33
C GLN A 120 3.86 -21.15 15.97
N THR A 121 4.46 -20.11 15.38
CA THR A 121 4.03 -19.58 14.08
C THR A 121 4.20 -20.59 12.95
N GLN A 122 5.31 -21.33 12.91
CA GLN A 122 5.51 -22.41 11.93
C GLN A 122 4.43 -23.51 12.07
N ASN A 123 4.08 -23.89 13.29
CA ASN A 123 2.99 -24.84 13.53
C ASN A 123 1.63 -24.30 13.09
N GLU A 124 1.34 -23.03 13.36
CA GLU A 124 0.11 -22.39 12.85
C GLU A 124 0.06 -22.39 11.31
N ILE A 125 1.15 -22.02 10.64
CA ILE A 125 1.23 -22.08 9.16
C ILE A 125 1.04 -23.51 8.66
N ARG A 126 1.60 -24.51 9.33
CA ARG A 126 1.40 -25.93 9.01
C ARG A 126 -0.07 -26.36 9.19
N ASN A 127 -0.72 -25.94 10.28
CA ASN A 127 -2.14 -26.19 10.51
C ASN A 127 -3.01 -25.56 9.41
N LEU A 128 -2.69 -24.33 8.97
CA LEU A 128 -3.37 -23.69 7.86
C LEU A 128 -3.27 -24.53 6.58
N THR A 129 -2.09 -25.11 6.27
CA THR A 129 -1.92 -25.92 5.06
C THR A 129 -2.77 -27.20 5.10
N GLN A 130 -3.01 -27.78 6.26
CA GLN A 130 -3.83 -28.98 6.44
C GLN A 130 -5.33 -28.71 6.34
N SER A 131 -5.77 -27.48 6.54
CA SER A 131 -7.17 -27.07 6.55
C SER A 131 -7.61 -26.31 5.28
N MET A 132 -6.86 -26.40 4.20
CA MET A 132 -7.12 -25.68 2.96
C MET A 132 -8.26 -26.26 2.13
N GLY A 133 -9.03 -25.35 1.53
CA GLY A 133 -10.13 -25.69 0.65
C GLY A 133 -10.66 -24.49 -0.10
N MET A 134 -11.85 -24.64 -0.65
CA MET A 134 -12.57 -23.58 -1.34
C MET A 134 -14.04 -23.55 -0.93
N THR A 135 -14.68 -22.41 -1.07
CA THR A 135 -16.12 -22.29 -0.90
C THR A 135 -16.82 -22.50 -2.23
N VAL A 136 -17.76 -23.44 -2.26
CA VAL A 136 -18.57 -23.79 -3.44
C VAL A 136 -19.99 -23.29 -3.22
N ASP A 137 -20.51 -22.56 -4.21
CA ASP A 137 -21.91 -22.12 -4.23
C ASP A 137 -22.81 -23.29 -4.67
N MET A 138 -23.66 -23.74 -3.74
CA MET A 138 -24.59 -24.86 -3.96
C MET A 138 -25.93 -24.39 -4.55
N GLY A 139 -26.05 -23.10 -4.86
CA GLY A 139 -27.32 -22.49 -5.26
C GLY A 139 -28.14 -21.98 -4.08
N GLY A 140 -29.12 -21.12 -4.37
CA GLY A 140 -29.99 -20.54 -3.33
C GLY A 140 -29.27 -19.74 -2.24
N GLY A 141 -28.06 -19.26 -2.49
CA GLY A 141 -27.23 -18.52 -1.52
C GLY A 141 -26.50 -19.41 -0.51
N LYS A 142 -26.59 -20.74 -0.63
CA LYS A 142 -25.89 -21.67 0.24
C LYS A 142 -24.45 -21.89 -0.24
N VAL A 143 -23.48 -21.47 0.57
CA VAL A 143 -22.04 -21.64 0.30
C VAL A 143 -21.46 -22.64 1.27
N VAL A 144 -20.78 -23.69 0.73
CA VAL A 144 -20.21 -24.78 1.52
C VAL A 144 -18.70 -24.81 1.35
N PHE A 145 -17.97 -24.93 2.46
CA PHE A 145 -16.53 -25.18 2.43
C PHE A 145 -16.27 -26.60 1.94
N THR A 146 -15.31 -26.73 1.04
CA THR A 146 -14.92 -28.00 0.42
C THR A 146 -13.41 -28.12 0.49
N PRO A 147 -12.86 -29.16 1.16
CA PRO A 147 -11.42 -29.43 1.15
C PRO A 147 -10.87 -29.56 -0.27
N LEU A 148 -9.60 -29.18 -0.49
CA LEU A 148 -8.99 -29.19 -1.82
C LEU A 148 -9.10 -30.54 -2.52
N ALA A 149 -8.77 -31.64 -1.84
CA ALA A 149 -8.86 -32.98 -2.41
C ALA A 149 -10.30 -33.31 -2.88
N THR A 150 -11.31 -32.98 -2.07
CA THR A 150 -12.73 -33.14 -2.42
C THR A 150 -13.12 -32.25 -3.60
N TYR A 151 -12.60 -31.04 -3.68
CA TYR A 151 -12.86 -30.17 -4.82
C TYR A 151 -12.36 -30.78 -6.12
N TYR A 152 -11.14 -31.30 -6.16
CA TYR A 152 -10.58 -31.97 -7.34
C TYR A 152 -11.37 -33.22 -7.70
N GLN A 153 -11.67 -34.08 -6.72
CA GLN A 153 -12.34 -35.35 -6.97
C GLN A 153 -13.80 -35.21 -7.38
N LYS A 154 -14.51 -34.23 -6.88
CA LYS A 154 -15.95 -34.09 -7.07
C LYS A 154 -16.34 -32.96 -8.02
N TYR A 155 -15.88 -31.74 -7.75
CA TYR A 155 -16.34 -30.55 -8.46
C TYR A 155 -15.60 -30.33 -9.78
N LEU A 156 -14.30 -30.59 -9.80
CA LEU A 156 -13.52 -30.51 -11.03
C LEU A 156 -13.89 -31.66 -11.98
N ASP A 157 -14.06 -32.89 -11.46
CA ASP A 157 -14.54 -34.05 -12.24
C ASP A 157 -15.89 -33.75 -12.88
N ARG A 158 -16.85 -33.21 -12.12
CA ARG A 158 -18.15 -32.79 -12.65
C ARG A 158 -18.02 -31.72 -13.74
N ALA A 159 -17.18 -30.72 -13.53
CA ALA A 159 -16.96 -29.68 -14.54
C ALA A 159 -16.39 -30.26 -15.84
N CYS A 160 -15.46 -31.22 -15.75
CA CYS A 160 -14.92 -31.92 -16.91
C CYS A 160 -16.01 -32.77 -17.61
N MET A 161 -16.83 -33.47 -16.86
CA MET A 161 -17.95 -34.26 -17.41
C MET A 161 -18.99 -33.38 -18.09
N ASP A 162 -19.33 -32.21 -17.52
CA ASP A 162 -20.26 -31.26 -18.13
C ASP A 162 -19.82 -30.83 -19.54
N ILE A 163 -18.50 -30.72 -19.77
CA ILE A 163 -17.92 -30.40 -21.08
C ILE A 163 -18.02 -31.60 -22.04
N VAL A 164 -17.55 -32.76 -21.56
CA VAL A 164 -17.41 -33.99 -22.40
C VAL A 164 -18.76 -34.52 -22.84
N THR A 165 -19.78 -34.44 -21.96
CA THR A 165 -21.14 -34.89 -22.29
C THR A 165 -21.88 -33.87 -23.17
N GLY A 166 -21.32 -32.67 -23.39
CA GLY A 166 -22.01 -31.59 -24.11
C GLY A 166 -23.15 -30.97 -23.33
N SER A 167 -23.28 -31.27 -22.02
CA SER A 167 -24.32 -30.65 -21.17
C SER A 167 -24.15 -29.15 -21.08
N PHE A 168 -22.94 -28.67 -21.12
CA PHE A 168 -22.58 -27.26 -21.17
C PHE A 168 -21.37 -27.03 -22.10
N ASP A 169 -21.38 -25.91 -22.84
CA ASP A 169 -20.22 -25.54 -23.64
C ASP A 169 -19.01 -25.18 -22.76
N TYR A 170 -17.83 -25.32 -23.36
CA TYR A 170 -16.55 -25.12 -22.66
C TYR A 170 -16.46 -23.73 -21.97
N ASN A 171 -16.83 -22.66 -22.66
CA ASN A 171 -16.70 -21.31 -22.11
C ASN A 171 -17.67 -21.09 -20.95
N THR A 172 -18.86 -21.69 -20.98
CA THR A 172 -19.81 -21.64 -19.85
C THR A 172 -19.27 -22.33 -18.62
N VAL A 173 -18.69 -23.54 -18.78
CA VAL A 173 -18.07 -24.26 -17.65
C VAL A 173 -16.85 -23.50 -17.15
N LEU A 174 -15.97 -23.05 -18.03
CA LEU A 174 -14.79 -22.28 -17.64
C LEU A 174 -15.17 -21.01 -16.86
N ARG A 175 -16.15 -20.23 -17.33
CA ARG A 175 -16.66 -19.03 -16.64
C ARG A 175 -17.16 -19.35 -15.24
N ARG A 176 -17.93 -20.46 -15.10
CA ARG A 176 -18.45 -20.92 -13.81
C ARG A 176 -17.33 -21.24 -12.84
N VAL A 177 -16.38 -22.08 -13.24
CA VAL A 177 -15.26 -22.48 -12.40
C VAL A 177 -14.36 -21.28 -12.06
N VAL A 178 -13.99 -20.45 -13.03
CA VAL A 178 -13.16 -19.27 -12.78
C VAL A 178 -13.87 -18.24 -11.88
N LYS A 179 -15.20 -18.09 -12.00
CA LYS A 179 -15.98 -17.27 -11.07
C LYS A 179 -15.89 -17.83 -9.64
N GLU A 180 -16.03 -19.13 -9.48
CA GLU A 180 -15.98 -19.81 -8.18
C GLU A 180 -14.59 -19.66 -7.54
N LEU A 181 -13.52 -19.98 -8.28
CA LEU A 181 -12.14 -19.82 -7.83
C LEU A 181 -11.83 -18.37 -7.42
N SER A 182 -12.15 -17.40 -8.27
CA SER A 182 -11.83 -15.99 -8.02
C SER A 182 -12.64 -15.36 -6.89
N SER A 183 -13.89 -15.77 -6.69
CA SER A 183 -14.74 -15.26 -5.63
C SER A 183 -14.42 -15.89 -4.27
N SER A 184 -14.18 -17.19 -4.24
CA SER A 184 -13.75 -17.92 -3.04
C SER A 184 -12.35 -17.46 -2.60
N GLY A 185 -11.37 -17.48 -3.50
CA GLY A 185 -9.97 -17.56 -3.13
C GLY A 185 -9.67 -18.90 -2.44
N LEU A 186 -8.39 -19.15 -2.17
CA LEU A 186 -7.99 -20.26 -1.33
C LEU A 186 -8.38 -19.97 0.13
N GLN A 187 -9.16 -20.87 0.73
CA GLN A 187 -9.69 -20.74 2.08
C GLN A 187 -9.00 -21.72 3.02
N VAL A 188 -9.03 -21.37 4.29
CA VAL A 188 -8.74 -22.30 5.41
C VAL A 188 -9.96 -22.32 6.33
N ILE A 189 -10.19 -23.44 6.99
CA ILE A 189 -11.25 -23.60 7.97
C ILE A 189 -10.63 -23.96 9.33
N ASP A 190 -11.10 -23.27 10.36
CA ASP A 190 -10.95 -23.73 11.73
C ASP A 190 -12.07 -24.73 12.02
N TYR A 191 -11.71 -26.01 12.12
CA TYR A 191 -12.67 -27.08 12.32
C TYR A 191 -13.38 -27.01 13.69
N ALA A 192 -12.75 -26.40 14.68
CA ALA A 192 -13.35 -26.27 16.01
C ALA A 192 -14.47 -25.23 16.03
N SER A 193 -14.26 -24.07 15.42
CA SER A 193 -15.23 -22.96 15.38
C SER A 193 -16.07 -22.94 14.12
N GLY A 194 -15.67 -23.65 13.05
CA GLY A 194 -16.27 -23.57 11.72
C GLY A 194 -15.99 -22.26 10.96
N TRP A 195 -15.16 -21.38 11.51
CA TRP A 195 -14.78 -20.12 10.86
C TRP A 195 -13.92 -20.37 9.64
N LYS A 196 -14.22 -19.62 8.58
CA LYS A 196 -13.51 -19.66 7.30
C LYS A 196 -12.82 -18.33 7.04
N ASN A 197 -11.57 -18.41 6.60
CA ASN A 197 -10.79 -17.24 6.22
C ASN A 197 -10.07 -17.52 4.91
N ARG A 198 -9.77 -16.46 4.14
CA ARG A 198 -8.83 -16.60 3.03
C ARG A 198 -7.45 -16.97 3.59
N ALA A 199 -6.79 -17.95 2.98
CA ALA A 199 -5.51 -18.46 3.45
C ALA A 199 -4.44 -17.35 3.65
N PRO A 200 -4.25 -16.37 2.75
CA PRO A 200 -3.32 -15.27 2.99
C PRO A 200 -3.68 -14.43 4.23
N VAL A 201 -4.99 -14.22 4.48
CA VAL A 201 -5.46 -13.45 5.65
C VAL A 201 -5.22 -14.20 6.95
N ALA A 202 -5.42 -15.52 6.94
CA ALA A 202 -5.14 -16.37 8.09
C ALA A 202 -3.64 -16.42 8.41
N ALA A 203 -2.78 -16.56 7.39
CA ALA A 203 -1.33 -16.51 7.54
C ALA A 203 -0.86 -15.16 8.11
N ARG A 204 -1.38 -14.05 7.57
CA ARG A 204 -1.13 -12.72 8.11
C ARG A 204 -1.49 -12.62 9.60
N ARG A 205 -2.64 -13.17 9.99
CA ARG A 205 -3.09 -13.15 11.39
C ARG A 205 -2.17 -13.96 12.29
N ALA A 206 -1.78 -15.17 11.88
CA ALA A 206 -0.86 -16.01 12.63
C ALA A 206 0.45 -15.28 12.95
N ILE A 207 1.05 -14.65 11.93
CA ILE A 207 2.28 -13.86 12.10
C ILE A 207 2.07 -12.67 13.03
N LEU A 208 1.04 -11.84 12.81
CA LEU A 208 0.81 -10.67 13.65
C LEU A 208 0.50 -11.02 15.10
N THR A 209 -0.11 -12.17 15.36
CA THR A 209 -0.31 -12.68 16.72
C THR A 209 1.04 -13.01 17.38
N GLY A 210 1.90 -13.76 16.69
CA GLY A 210 3.23 -14.08 17.23
C GLY A 210 4.11 -12.84 17.42
N VAL A 211 4.08 -11.90 16.46
CA VAL A 211 4.76 -10.60 16.58
C VAL A 211 4.29 -9.85 17.82
N SER A 212 2.97 -9.75 18.03
CA SER A 212 2.42 -9.08 19.21
C SER A 212 2.84 -9.75 20.51
N GLN A 213 2.85 -11.07 20.56
CA GLN A 213 3.28 -11.84 21.75
C GLN A 213 4.75 -11.63 22.06
N LEU A 214 5.64 -11.72 21.05
CA LEU A 214 7.08 -11.51 21.26
C LEU A 214 7.38 -10.06 21.65
N SER A 215 6.79 -9.10 20.97
CA SER A 215 6.92 -7.66 21.28
C SER A 215 6.48 -7.37 22.71
N ALA A 216 5.35 -7.93 23.18
CA ALA A 216 4.87 -7.78 24.53
C ALA A 216 5.88 -8.33 25.56
N GLN A 217 6.36 -9.57 25.38
CA GLN A 217 7.33 -10.19 26.26
C GLN A 217 8.63 -9.38 26.37
N ILE A 218 9.15 -8.90 25.23
CA ILE A 218 10.36 -8.06 25.21
C ILE A 218 10.12 -6.75 25.94
N ASN A 219 9.04 -6.02 25.63
CA ASN A 219 8.79 -4.71 26.21
C ASN A 219 8.46 -4.77 27.71
N GLU A 220 7.80 -5.84 28.17
CA GLU A 220 7.60 -6.10 29.59
C GLU A 220 8.93 -6.41 30.33
N GLN A 221 9.84 -7.14 29.69
CA GLN A 221 11.16 -7.38 30.27
C GLN A 221 11.97 -6.11 30.31
N VAL A 222 11.99 -5.33 29.24
CA VAL A 222 12.66 -4.02 29.18
C VAL A 222 12.14 -3.11 30.30
N ALA A 223 10.82 -3.05 30.51
CA ALA A 223 10.23 -2.24 31.59
C ALA A 223 10.69 -2.70 32.97
N LYS A 224 10.77 -4.02 33.23
CA LYS A 224 11.30 -4.58 34.48
C LYS A 224 12.76 -4.22 34.69
N ASP A 225 13.59 -4.39 33.66
CA ASP A 225 15.03 -4.08 33.71
C ASP A 225 15.27 -2.58 33.95
N LEU A 226 14.42 -1.71 33.41
CA LEU A 226 14.48 -0.26 33.57
C LEU A 226 13.70 0.24 34.81
N ASN A 227 13.14 -0.69 35.61
CA ASN A 227 12.39 -0.40 36.84
C ASN A 227 11.25 0.63 36.61
N THR A 228 10.47 0.43 35.54
CA THR A 228 9.27 1.22 35.24
C THR A 228 8.05 0.32 35.09
N ASP A 229 6.88 0.81 35.49
CA ASP A 229 5.58 0.19 35.28
C ASP A 229 4.75 0.95 34.23
N LYS A 230 5.36 1.97 33.57
CA LYS A 230 4.70 2.81 32.58
C LYS A 230 5.08 2.41 31.15
N TYR A 231 4.09 2.49 30.26
CA TYR A 231 4.22 2.13 28.87
C TYR A 231 3.53 3.16 27.99
N GLU A 232 4.19 3.59 26.94
CA GLU A 232 3.56 4.38 25.88
C GLU A 232 3.00 3.44 24.82
N VAL A 233 1.75 3.67 24.44
CA VAL A 233 1.07 2.92 23.37
C VAL A 233 1.24 3.66 22.05
N SER A 234 1.61 2.95 20.98
CA SER A 234 1.74 3.56 19.66
C SER A 234 0.38 4.05 19.12
N TRP A 235 0.40 5.07 18.26
CA TRP A 235 -0.79 5.56 17.55
C TRP A 235 -0.68 5.33 16.04
N HIS A 236 -1.79 5.10 15.36
CA HIS A 236 -1.83 5.07 13.90
C HIS A 236 -3.19 5.54 13.36
N ALA A 237 -3.17 6.19 12.19
CA ALA A 237 -4.38 6.61 11.50
C ALA A 237 -5.25 5.42 11.05
N GLY A 238 -6.57 5.60 11.05
CA GLY A 238 -7.54 4.58 10.66
C GLY A 238 -7.64 3.44 11.67
N HIS A 239 -7.35 3.69 12.93
CA HIS A 239 -7.57 2.72 14.02
C HIS A 239 -9.07 2.45 14.23
N ARG A 240 -9.39 1.34 14.91
CA ARG A 240 -10.78 1.08 15.33
C ARG A 240 -11.26 2.17 16.28
N PRO A 241 -12.53 2.58 16.23
CA PRO A 241 -13.05 3.57 17.18
C PRO A 241 -12.89 3.17 18.66
N SER A 242 -12.86 1.86 18.96
CA SER A 242 -12.57 1.34 20.31
C SER A 242 -11.12 1.51 20.75
N HIS A 243 -10.19 1.84 19.82
CA HIS A 243 -8.76 1.99 20.08
C HIS A 243 -8.33 3.47 20.25
N TRP A 244 -9.21 4.31 20.75
CA TRP A 244 -9.01 5.74 21.01
C TRP A 244 -7.86 6.04 21.99
N TRP A 245 -7.46 5.05 22.77
CA TRP A 245 -6.42 5.12 23.77
C TRP A 245 -4.98 5.18 23.20
N GLY A 246 -4.77 5.01 21.89
CA GLY A 246 -3.44 5.09 21.28
C GLY A 246 -2.71 6.42 21.52
N GLY A 247 -1.37 6.39 21.54
CA GLY A 247 -0.50 7.56 21.71
C GLY A 247 -0.35 8.06 23.14
N ARG A 248 -0.89 7.36 24.13
CA ARG A 248 -0.85 7.76 25.55
C ARG A 248 0.01 6.82 26.37
N VAL A 249 0.36 7.27 27.58
CA VAL A 249 1.15 6.52 28.55
C VAL A 249 0.22 5.93 29.61
N TYR A 250 0.42 4.65 29.92
CA TYR A 250 -0.38 3.87 30.86
C TYR A 250 0.51 3.02 31.77
N THR A 251 0.05 2.71 32.95
CA THR A 251 0.58 1.62 33.78
C THR A 251 0.17 0.26 33.17
N TYR A 252 0.84 -0.82 33.54
CA TYR A 252 0.48 -2.16 33.06
C TYR A 252 -0.98 -2.53 33.40
N GLN A 253 -1.46 -2.14 34.59
CA GLN A 253 -2.85 -2.37 35.00
C GLN A 253 -3.84 -1.58 34.11
N GLU A 254 -3.49 -0.36 33.74
CA GLU A 254 -4.31 0.46 32.82
C GLU A 254 -4.28 -0.08 31.39
N LEU A 255 -3.16 -0.66 30.93
CA LEU A 255 -3.13 -1.37 29.64
C LEU A 255 -4.16 -2.51 29.59
N GLN A 256 -4.34 -3.24 30.71
CA GLN A 256 -5.33 -4.29 30.82
C GLN A 256 -6.77 -3.73 30.91
N SER A 257 -7.00 -2.76 31.79
CA SER A 257 -8.35 -2.28 32.10
C SER A 257 -8.91 -1.27 31.08
N ILE A 258 -8.06 -0.42 30.48
CA ILE A 258 -8.46 0.65 29.54
C ILE A 258 -8.23 0.21 28.10
N CYS A 259 -7.05 -0.36 27.81
CA CYS A 259 -6.68 -0.73 26.45
C CYS A 259 -7.09 -2.16 26.08
N GLY A 260 -7.56 -2.96 27.04
CA GLY A 260 -7.98 -4.35 26.82
C GLY A 260 -6.79 -5.27 26.47
N LEU A 261 -5.61 -5.05 27.06
CA LEU A 261 -4.48 -5.95 26.87
C LEU A 261 -4.83 -7.35 27.38
N GLY A 262 -4.75 -8.35 26.49
CA GLY A 262 -5.18 -9.72 26.75
C GLY A 262 -6.55 -10.07 26.16
N ASP A 263 -7.36 -9.08 25.78
CA ASP A 263 -8.62 -9.30 25.10
C ASP A 263 -8.43 -9.43 23.59
N GLY A 264 -9.26 -10.27 22.95
CA GLY A 264 -9.13 -10.55 21.50
C GLY A 264 -9.33 -9.34 20.59
N ASP A 265 -10.08 -8.33 21.02
CA ASP A 265 -10.35 -7.09 20.27
C ASP A 265 -9.67 -5.85 20.87
N GLY A 266 -8.89 -6.01 21.94
CA GLY A 266 -8.13 -4.97 22.62
C GLY A 266 -6.71 -4.77 22.06
N LEU A 267 -5.84 -4.20 22.91
CA LEU A 267 -4.43 -3.94 22.60
C LEU A 267 -3.69 -5.25 22.32
N CYS A 268 -2.95 -5.28 21.22
CA CYS A 268 -2.25 -6.48 20.71
C CYS A 268 -3.17 -7.66 20.34
N GLY A 269 -4.50 -7.49 20.39
CA GLY A 269 -5.47 -8.49 19.96
C GLY A 269 -5.57 -8.64 18.44
N TRP A 270 -6.68 -9.23 17.96
CA TRP A 270 -6.86 -9.61 16.53
C TRP A 270 -6.75 -8.42 15.57
N ASN A 271 -5.75 -8.49 14.69
CA ASN A 271 -5.42 -7.46 13.70
C ASN A 271 -5.13 -6.07 14.31
N CYS A 272 -4.81 -6.00 15.60
CA CYS A 272 -4.34 -4.77 16.23
C CYS A 272 -2.92 -4.46 15.74
N ARG A 273 -2.73 -3.22 15.27
CA ARG A 273 -1.40 -2.74 14.84
C ARG A 273 -0.68 -1.94 15.92
N HIS A 274 -1.36 -1.63 17.01
CA HIS A 274 -0.72 -0.98 18.13
C HIS A 274 0.31 -1.91 18.79
N SER A 275 1.37 -1.30 19.29
CA SER A 275 2.36 -1.88 20.19
C SER A 275 2.47 -0.99 21.42
N TYR A 276 3.04 -1.47 22.49
CA TYR A 276 3.35 -0.68 23.68
C TYR A 276 4.79 -0.93 24.06
N TYR A 277 5.43 0.05 24.68
CA TYR A 277 6.84 0.02 25.03
C TYR A 277 7.11 0.78 26.32
N ALA A 278 8.17 0.37 27.02
CA ALA A 278 8.52 0.94 28.30
C ALA A 278 8.71 2.46 28.22
N PHE A 279 8.13 3.18 29.16
CA PHE A 279 8.23 4.64 29.30
C PHE A 279 8.90 4.99 30.60
N LEU A 280 10.03 5.69 30.53
CA LEU A 280 10.82 6.13 31.67
C LEU A 280 10.44 7.56 32.05
N GLU A 281 9.73 7.72 33.14
CA GLU A 281 9.34 9.05 33.63
C GLU A 281 10.57 9.92 33.96
N GLY A 282 10.58 11.13 33.44
CA GLY A 282 11.71 12.04 33.56
C GLY A 282 12.83 11.88 32.51
N PHE A 283 12.83 10.77 31.75
CA PHE A 283 13.81 10.51 30.69
C PHE A 283 13.14 10.37 29.30
N SER A 284 12.05 9.60 29.22
CA SER A 284 11.33 9.45 27.94
C SER A 284 10.48 10.67 27.67
N ALA A 285 10.55 11.17 26.44
CA ALA A 285 9.61 12.16 25.93
C ALA A 285 8.42 11.45 25.27
N ARG A 286 7.20 11.87 25.58
CA ARG A 286 5.99 11.36 24.88
C ARG A 286 6.09 11.65 23.39
N THR A 287 5.73 10.68 22.58
CA THR A 287 5.70 10.81 21.11
C THR A 287 4.70 11.88 20.67
N TYR A 288 3.57 12.01 21.38
CA TYR A 288 2.51 12.97 21.07
C TYR A 288 2.07 13.74 22.31
N THR A 289 1.82 15.04 22.16
CA THR A 289 1.15 15.84 23.20
C THR A 289 -0.37 15.57 23.17
N ASP A 290 -1.06 15.97 24.24
CA ASP A 290 -2.52 15.79 24.30
C ASP A 290 -3.25 16.63 23.25
N GLU A 291 -2.73 17.83 22.91
CA GLU A 291 -3.26 18.66 21.84
C GLU A 291 -3.08 18.03 20.47
N GLN A 292 -1.92 17.38 20.23
CA GLN A 292 -1.70 16.66 18.98
C GLN A 292 -2.63 15.46 18.86
N LEU A 293 -2.82 14.68 19.93
CA LEU A 293 -3.74 13.55 19.95
C LEU A 293 -5.18 14.00 19.74
N ALA A 294 -5.62 15.09 20.37
CA ALA A 294 -6.96 15.64 20.18
C ALA A 294 -7.19 16.07 18.71
N ALA A 295 -6.21 16.75 18.10
CA ALA A 295 -6.30 17.15 16.69
C ALA A 295 -6.27 15.94 15.73
N MET A 296 -5.55 14.87 16.07
CA MET A 296 -5.50 13.64 15.29
C MET A 296 -6.83 12.87 15.40
N GLU A 297 -7.40 12.79 16.61
CA GLU A 297 -8.70 12.15 16.86
C GLU A 297 -9.84 12.90 16.13
N GLU A 298 -9.82 14.22 16.14
CA GLU A 298 -10.78 15.04 15.36
C GLU A 298 -10.72 14.69 13.86
N LYS A 299 -9.51 14.47 13.33
CA LYS A 299 -9.35 14.02 11.93
C LYS A 299 -9.89 12.62 11.68
N GLU A 300 -9.69 11.69 12.62
CA GLU A 300 -10.23 10.32 12.53
C GLU A 300 -11.76 10.30 12.51
N GLN A 301 -12.39 11.18 13.29
CA GLN A 301 -13.84 11.31 13.37
C GLN A 301 -14.43 12.12 12.21
N ASN A 302 -13.62 12.86 11.47
CA ASN A 302 -14.11 13.69 10.37
C ASN A 302 -14.75 12.83 9.26
N VAL A 303 -16.01 13.14 8.96
CA VAL A 303 -16.83 12.38 8.01
C VAL A 303 -16.73 12.98 6.62
N ARG A 304 -16.37 12.15 5.63
CA ARG A 304 -16.35 12.53 4.21
C ARG A 304 -17.40 11.76 3.43
N THR A 305 -17.98 12.40 2.42
CA THR A 305 -19.01 11.79 1.58
C THR A 305 -18.44 11.39 0.22
N TYR A 306 -18.70 10.14 -0.20
CA TYR A 306 -18.41 9.63 -1.54
C TYR A 306 -19.62 8.87 -2.08
N GLN A 307 -20.13 9.27 -3.25
CA GLN A 307 -21.30 8.68 -3.90
C GLN A 307 -22.52 8.55 -2.96
N GLY A 308 -22.78 9.58 -2.15
CA GLY A 308 -23.90 9.63 -1.23
C GLY A 308 -23.75 8.86 0.09
N LYS A 309 -22.62 8.13 0.27
CA LYS A 309 -22.30 7.42 1.51
C LYS A 309 -21.24 8.16 2.32
N GLN A 310 -21.45 8.23 3.62
CA GLN A 310 -20.55 8.85 4.57
C GLN A 310 -19.53 7.84 5.13
N TYR A 311 -18.30 8.31 5.34
CA TYR A 311 -17.19 7.50 5.87
C TYR A 311 -16.36 8.34 6.84
N ASN A 312 -16.09 7.82 8.05
CA ASN A 312 -14.98 8.28 8.86
C ASN A 312 -13.67 7.62 8.41
N ALA A 313 -12.52 7.97 9.00
CA ALA A 313 -11.22 7.47 8.57
C ALA A 313 -11.12 5.93 8.62
N TYR A 314 -11.60 5.30 9.70
CA TYR A 314 -11.65 3.85 9.82
C TYR A 314 -12.50 3.19 8.73
N GLN A 315 -13.74 3.66 8.55
CA GLN A 315 -14.66 3.13 7.54
C GLN A 315 -14.11 3.30 6.11
N ALA A 316 -13.46 4.44 5.85
CA ALA A 316 -12.80 4.70 4.57
C ALA A 316 -11.65 3.71 4.33
N SER A 317 -10.80 3.46 5.33
CA SER A 317 -9.72 2.48 5.23
C SER A 317 -10.23 1.05 4.99
N GLN A 318 -11.32 0.66 5.64
CA GLN A 318 -11.95 -0.67 5.43
C GLN A 318 -12.55 -0.79 4.02
N ALA A 319 -13.23 0.26 3.53
CA ALA A 319 -13.77 0.28 2.17
C ALA A 319 -12.65 0.21 1.11
N GLN A 320 -11.54 0.91 1.33
CA GLN A 320 -10.37 0.84 0.47
C GLN A 320 -9.81 -0.59 0.39
N ARG A 321 -9.64 -1.27 1.53
CA ARG A 321 -9.17 -2.67 1.59
C ARG A 321 -10.13 -3.65 0.91
N GLN A 322 -11.43 -3.40 1.01
CA GLN A 322 -12.42 -4.21 0.31
C GLN A 322 -12.30 -4.08 -1.21
N MET A 323 -12.03 -2.86 -1.71
CA MET A 323 -11.75 -2.63 -3.13
C MET A 323 -10.46 -3.33 -3.57
N GLU A 324 -9.38 -3.28 -2.79
CA GLU A 324 -8.12 -4.00 -3.06
C GLU A 324 -8.34 -5.52 -3.17
N THR A 325 -9.13 -6.07 -2.26
CA THR A 325 -9.50 -7.50 -2.28
C THR A 325 -10.33 -7.84 -3.54
N THR A 326 -11.25 -6.96 -3.92
CA THR A 326 -12.05 -7.12 -5.15
C THR A 326 -11.15 -7.06 -6.39
N MET A 327 -10.21 -6.12 -6.43
CA MET A 327 -9.24 -6.01 -7.52
C MET A 327 -8.39 -7.28 -7.67
N ARG A 328 -7.88 -7.85 -6.57
CA ARG A 328 -7.14 -9.12 -6.61
C ARG A 328 -7.99 -10.26 -7.18
N ALA A 329 -9.24 -10.39 -6.75
CA ALA A 329 -10.16 -11.39 -7.28
C ALA A 329 -10.42 -11.20 -8.81
N GLN A 330 -10.57 -9.96 -9.25
CA GLN A 330 -10.74 -9.63 -10.67
C GLN A 330 -9.47 -9.91 -11.49
N ARG A 331 -8.28 -9.64 -10.95
CA ARG A 331 -6.99 -9.96 -11.55
C ARG A 331 -6.82 -11.47 -11.71
N THR A 332 -7.11 -12.23 -10.65
CA THR A 332 -7.16 -13.70 -10.67
C THR A 332 -8.11 -14.18 -11.77
N LYS A 333 -9.31 -13.60 -11.87
CA LYS A 333 -10.29 -13.94 -12.91
C LYS A 333 -9.74 -13.72 -14.32
N VAL A 334 -9.10 -12.59 -14.58
CA VAL A 334 -8.47 -12.31 -15.89
C VAL A 334 -7.39 -13.36 -16.18
N ARG A 335 -6.50 -13.62 -15.22
CA ARG A 335 -5.41 -14.59 -15.34
C ARG A 335 -5.93 -15.99 -15.69
N GLN A 336 -6.92 -16.46 -14.95
CA GLN A 336 -7.47 -17.81 -15.10
C GLN A 336 -8.25 -17.97 -16.42
N LEU A 337 -9.01 -16.95 -16.86
CA LEU A 337 -9.66 -16.97 -18.18
C LEU A 337 -8.63 -17.01 -19.33
N GLN A 338 -7.52 -16.28 -19.20
CA GLN A 338 -6.45 -16.32 -20.20
C GLN A 338 -5.76 -17.68 -20.25
N GLN A 339 -5.43 -18.27 -19.09
CA GLN A 339 -4.80 -19.59 -19.00
C GLN A 339 -5.71 -20.72 -19.49
N GLY A 340 -7.01 -20.58 -19.23
CA GLY A 340 -8.04 -21.52 -19.69
C GLY A 340 -8.40 -21.37 -21.16
N ASP A 341 -7.80 -20.43 -21.89
CA ASP A 341 -8.14 -20.16 -23.28
C ASP A 341 -9.65 -19.85 -23.43
N GLY A 342 -10.14 -18.98 -22.52
CA GLY A 342 -11.52 -18.48 -22.52
C GLY A 342 -11.82 -17.57 -23.70
N SER A 343 -13.11 -17.31 -23.95
CA SER A 343 -13.52 -16.43 -25.05
C SER A 343 -12.93 -15.01 -24.87
N ASN A 344 -12.64 -14.36 -26.00
CA ASN A 344 -12.14 -12.98 -25.98
C ASN A 344 -13.11 -12.02 -25.28
N ASP A 345 -14.41 -12.23 -25.42
CA ASP A 345 -15.45 -11.41 -24.78
C ASP A 345 -15.41 -11.55 -23.25
N ASP A 346 -15.23 -12.78 -22.75
CA ASP A 346 -15.12 -13.04 -21.32
C ASP A 346 -13.87 -12.39 -20.70
N ILE A 347 -12.74 -12.52 -21.39
CA ILE A 347 -11.47 -11.92 -20.99
C ILE A 347 -11.59 -10.40 -21.01
N LEU A 348 -12.20 -9.82 -22.05
CA LEU A 348 -12.43 -8.38 -22.14
C LEU A 348 -13.34 -7.87 -21.03
N ALA A 349 -14.48 -8.54 -20.82
CA ALA A 349 -15.40 -8.17 -19.75
C ALA A 349 -14.74 -8.22 -18.37
N ALA A 350 -13.88 -9.22 -18.12
CA ALA A 350 -13.14 -9.32 -16.86
C ALA A 350 -12.12 -8.17 -16.71
N LYS A 351 -11.39 -7.83 -17.78
CA LYS A 351 -10.45 -6.69 -17.80
C LYS A 351 -11.15 -5.36 -17.58
N ALA A 352 -12.29 -5.13 -18.25
CA ALA A 352 -13.07 -3.91 -18.10
C ALA A 352 -13.56 -3.73 -16.65
N ARG A 353 -14.01 -4.81 -15.99
CA ARG A 353 -14.42 -4.77 -14.58
C ARG A 353 -13.26 -4.40 -13.67
N TYR A 354 -12.09 -4.98 -13.86
CA TYR A 354 -10.89 -4.63 -13.09
C TYR A 354 -10.52 -3.15 -13.27
N LEU A 355 -10.48 -2.64 -14.50
CA LEU A 355 -10.18 -1.23 -14.77
C LEU A 355 -11.18 -0.29 -14.11
N ASN A 356 -12.48 -0.61 -14.20
CA ASN A 356 -13.51 0.19 -13.55
C ASN A 356 -13.33 0.22 -12.02
N THR A 357 -13.04 -0.93 -11.40
CA THR A 357 -12.78 -0.99 -9.96
C THR A 357 -11.50 -0.23 -9.59
N LEU A 358 -10.45 -0.31 -10.40
CA LEU A 358 -9.21 0.45 -10.21
C LEU A 358 -9.47 1.96 -10.25
N HIS A 359 -10.24 2.44 -11.21
CA HIS A 359 -10.62 3.85 -11.30
C HIS A 359 -11.45 4.31 -10.08
N GLN A 360 -12.41 3.48 -9.65
CA GLN A 360 -13.20 3.76 -8.45
C GLN A 360 -12.32 3.79 -7.19
N TYR A 361 -11.39 2.84 -7.04
CA TYR A 361 -10.42 2.80 -5.95
C TYR A 361 -9.57 4.08 -5.90
N GLN A 362 -9.05 4.52 -7.03
CA GLN A 362 -8.24 5.73 -7.11
C GLN A 362 -9.05 6.99 -6.78
N ALA A 363 -10.26 7.09 -7.32
CA ALA A 363 -11.16 8.23 -7.05
C ALA A 363 -11.60 8.25 -5.57
N PHE A 364 -11.91 7.08 -4.99
CA PHE A 364 -12.26 6.93 -3.58
C PHE A 364 -11.09 7.30 -2.66
N SER A 365 -9.90 6.73 -2.91
CA SER A 365 -8.70 6.99 -2.11
C SER A 365 -8.37 8.47 -2.07
N ARG A 366 -8.43 9.15 -3.22
CA ARG A 366 -8.22 10.58 -3.30
C ARG A 366 -9.28 11.38 -2.52
N LYS A 367 -10.56 11.03 -2.66
CA LYS A 367 -11.65 11.72 -1.95
C LYS A 367 -11.57 11.55 -0.44
N MET A 368 -11.10 10.37 0.02
CA MET A 368 -10.91 10.06 1.43
C MET A 368 -9.55 10.52 1.97
N GLU A 369 -8.67 11.10 1.12
CA GLU A 369 -7.29 11.46 1.46
C GLU A 369 -6.46 10.29 1.97
N LEU A 370 -6.73 9.09 1.43
CA LEU A 370 -5.98 7.88 1.72
C LEU A 370 -4.89 7.67 0.66
N PRO A 371 -3.70 7.22 1.03
CA PRO A 371 -2.68 6.83 0.06
C PRO A 371 -3.16 5.61 -0.74
N GLU A 372 -2.86 5.57 -2.04
CA GLU A 372 -3.09 4.38 -2.87
C GLU A 372 -2.07 3.31 -2.48
N GLN A 373 -2.54 2.13 -2.05
CA GLN A 373 -1.70 1.00 -1.63
C GLN A 373 -1.68 -0.07 -2.72
N MET A 374 -1.17 0.28 -3.90
CA MET A 374 -1.16 -0.62 -5.07
C MET A 374 -0.26 -1.85 -4.86
N GLU A 375 0.77 -1.77 -4.01
CA GLU A 375 1.57 -2.90 -3.57
C GLU A 375 0.73 -4.02 -2.97
N ARG A 376 -0.35 -3.67 -2.24
CA ARG A 376 -1.31 -4.63 -1.68
C ARG A 376 -2.17 -5.31 -2.75
N VAL A 377 -2.38 -4.65 -3.88
CA VAL A 377 -3.10 -5.25 -5.02
C VAL A 377 -2.18 -6.19 -5.78
N TYR A 378 -0.91 -5.80 -5.96
CA TYR A 378 0.08 -6.57 -6.73
C TYR A 378 0.78 -7.68 -5.95
N MET A 379 0.54 -7.81 -4.63
CA MET A 379 1.08 -8.93 -3.85
C MET A 379 0.54 -10.30 -4.29
N ASP A 380 -0.48 -10.33 -5.17
CA ASP A 380 -0.94 -11.56 -5.83
C ASP A 380 0.07 -12.19 -6.81
N GLY A 381 1.19 -11.52 -7.08
CA GLY A 381 2.26 -12.00 -7.96
C GLY A 381 1.91 -12.06 -9.45
N LEU A 382 0.69 -11.67 -9.86
CA LEU A 382 0.20 -11.86 -11.24
C LEU A 382 0.78 -10.87 -12.26
N GLY A 383 1.64 -9.94 -11.84
CA GLY A 383 2.21 -8.94 -12.73
C GLY A 383 1.15 -8.09 -13.44
N ARG A 384 1.39 -7.73 -14.69
CA ARG A 384 0.42 -6.99 -15.52
C ARG A 384 -0.58 -7.95 -16.16
N VAL A 385 -1.81 -7.98 -15.65
CA VAL A 385 -2.91 -8.78 -16.24
C VAL A 385 -3.56 -8.08 -17.44
N ILE A 386 -3.27 -6.81 -17.67
CA ILE A 386 -3.73 -6.02 -18.81
C ILE A 386 -2.52 -5.50 -19.58
N THR A 387 -2.42 -5.86 -20.84
CA THR A 387 -1.41 -5.33 -21.78
C THR A 387 -2.11 -4.57 -22.89
N ASP A 388 -1.61 -3.37 -23.22
CA ASP A 388 -2.25 -2.41 -24.11
C ASP A 388 -2.49 -2.92 -25.55
N ASN A 389 -1.70 -3.89 -26.03
CA ASN A 389 -1.70 -4.31 -27.43
C ASN A 389 -2.90 -5.19 -27.86
N ARG A 390 -3.67 -5.76 -26.93
CA ARG A 390 -4.85 -6.60 -27.26
C ARG A 390 -6.19 -5.87 -27.18
N ILE A 391 -6.18 -4.60 -26.79
CA ILE A 391 -7.40 -3.80 -26.63
C ILE A 391 -7.88 -3.18 -27.95
N LYS A 392 -6.97 -3.05 -28.92
CA LYS A 392 -7.22 -2.30 -30.18
C LYS A 392 -8.36 -2.82 -31.09
N GLY A 393 -8.88 -4.00 -30.89
CA GLY A 393 -10.01 -4.51 -31.69
C GLY A 393 -11.33 -4.62 -30.94
N MET A 394 -11.37 -4.23 -29.66
CA MET A 394 -12.44 -4.59 -28.74
C MET A 394 -13.30 -3.42 -28.25
N PHE A 395 -12.90 -2.19 -28.55
CA PHE A 395 -13.66 -0.98 -28.20
C PHE A 395 -14.18 -0.27 -29.44
N PRO A 396 -15.29 0.50 -29.32
CA PRO A 396 -15.72 1.38 -30.40
C PRO A 396 -14.57 2.24 -30.88
N GLN A 397 -14.41 2.41 -32.19
CA GLN A 397 -13.26 3.11 -32.80
C GLN A 397 -13.00 4.47 -32.14
N LYS A 398 -14.04 5.25 -31.85
CA LYS A 398 -13.96 6.54 -31.15
C LYS A 398 -13.28 6.42 -29.78
N MET A 399 -13.49 5.32 -29.06
CA MET A 399 -12.88 5.08 -27.75
C MET A 399 -11.39 4.73 -27.90
N VAL A 400 -11.04 3.91 -28.88
CA VAL A 400 -9.65 3.59 -29.22
C VAL A 400 -8.89 4.86 -29.63
N ASP A 401 -9.50 5.71 -30.45
CA ASP A 401 -8.92 6.97 -30.91
C ASP A 401 -8.66 7.92 -29.73
N ASN A 402 -9.59 8.01 -28.77
CA ASN A 402 -9.40 8.80 -27.57
C ASN A 402 -8.27 8.23 -26.68
N MET A 403 -8.24 6.93 -26.46
CA MET A 403 -7.15 6.27 -25.72
C MET A 403 -5.80 6.48 -26.40
N GLN A 404 -5.74 6.43 -27.73
CA GLN A 404 -4.51 6.69 -28.48
C GLN A 404 -4.06 8.16 -28.36
N LYS A 405 -5.01 9.11 -28.37
CA LYS A 405 -4.74 10.53 -28.12
C LYS A 405 -4.17 10.74 -26.72
N ASP A 406 -4.76 10.10 -25.71
CA ASP A 406 -4.28 10.19 -24.34
C ASP A 406 -2.90 9.56 -24.17
N LEU A 407 -2.65 8.42 -24.77
CA LEU A 407 -1.34 7.78 -24.77
C LEU A 407 -0.27 8.66 -25.42
N ASN A 408 -0.60 9.27 -26.56
CA ASN A 408 0.31 10.17 -27.27
C ASN A 408 0.56 11.46 -26.46
N GLN A 409 -0.47 11.98 -25.80
CA GLN A 409 -0.34 13.12 -24.91
C GLN A 409 0.54 12.77 -23.69
N TYR A 410 0.28 11.62 -23.05
CA TYR A 410 1.11 11.14 -21.94
C TYR A 410 2.57 10.99 -22.33
N LYS A 411 2.88 10.39 -23.50
CA LYS A 411 4.26 10.24 -23.98
C LYS A 411 4.95 11.60 -24.12
N ARG A 412 4.28 12.59 -24.73
CA ARG A 412 4.81 13.96 -24.87
C ARG A 412 5.07 14.63 -23.53
N TYR A 413 4.15 14.45 -22.56
CA TYR A 413 4.32 14.99 -21.21
C TYR A 413 5.47 14.28 -20.48
N LYS A 414 5.57 12.96 -20.63
CA LYS A 414 6.66 12.18 -20.01
C LYS A 414 8.04 12.55 -20.57
N GLU A 415 8.13 12.86 -21.83
CA GLU A 415 9.37 13.32 -22.47
C GLU A 415 9.87 14.66 -21.90
N VAL A 416 8.96 15.53 -21.50
CA VAL A 416 9.30 16.84 -20.93
C VAL A 416 9.48 16.77 -19.42
N LEU A 417 8.54 16.16 -18.70
CA LEU A 417 8.45 16.15 -17.24
C LEU A 417 9.17 14.96 -16.57
N GLY A 418 9.56 13.94 -17.35
CA GLY A 418 10.18 12.73 -16.84
C GLY A 418 9.22 11.86 -16.01
N ASP A 419 9.75 11.17 -15.00
CA ASP A 419 8.98 10.24 -14.17
C ASP A 419 8.04 10.92 -13.15
N SER A 420 8.17 12.23 -12.97
CA SER A 420 7.28 13.00 -12.08
C SER A 420 5.80 12.95 -12.48
N ILE A 421 5.49 12.70 -13.75
CA ILE A 421 4.13 12.54 -14.25
C ILE A 421 3.43 11.26 -13.75
N GLY A 422 4.19 10.26 -13.29
CA GLY A 422 3.69 8.97 -12.85
C GLY A 422 3.22 8.06 -13.99
N SER A 423 2.30 7.14 -13.70
CA SER A 423 1.78 6.19 -14.70
C SER A 423 0.74 6.82 -15.64
N LEU A 424 0.49 6.16 -16.79
CA LEU A 424 -0.59 6.55 -17.73
C LEU A 424 -1.97 6.60 -17.02
N ALA A 425 -2.22 5.68 -16.09
CA ALA A 425 -3.45 5.66 -15.31
C ALA A 425 -3.57 6.92 -14.42
N LYS A 426 -2.48 7.30 -13.73
CA LYS A 426 -2.44 8.53 -12.92
C LYS A 426 -2.63 9.78 -13.78
N PHE A 427 -2.01 9.82 -14.96
CA PHE A 427 -2.20 10.90 -15.94
C PHE A 427 -3.66 11.04 -16.39
N GLY A 428 -4.32 9.92 -16.73
CA GLY A 428 -5.73 9.91 -17.09
C GLY A 428 -6.64 10.37 -15.94
N GLN A 429 -6.33 9.97 -14.71
CA GLN A 429 -7.02 10.44 -13.51
C GLN A 429 -6.96 11.96 -13.35
N MET A 430 -5.76 12.53 -13.44
CA MET A 430 -5.59 13.99 -13.38
C MET A 430 -6.35 14.69 -14.51
N LYS A 431 -6.30 14.14 -15.71
CA LYS A 431 -6.94 14.74 -16.88
C LYS A 431 -8.46 14.79 -16.79
N TYR A 432 -9.10 13.71 -16.32
CA TYR A 432 -10.57 13.54 -16.40
C TYR A 432 -11.29 13.75 -15.08
N ASN A 433 -10.63 13.57 -13.95
CA ASN A 433 -11.27 13.56 -12.63
C ASN A 433 -10.73 14.61 -11.67
N ASP A 434 -9.65 15.33 -12.03
CA ASP A 434 -9.03 16.33 -11.19
C ASP A 434 -8.60 17.56 -12.00
N SER A 435 -9.57 18.43 -12.23
CA SER A 435 -9.36 19.64 -13.07
C SER A 435 -8.30 20.57 -12.51
N GLU A 436 -8.12 20.61 -11.20
CA GLU A 436 -7.09 21.44 -10.57
C GLU A 436 -5.69 20.86 -10.81
N MET A 437 -5.47 19.58 -10.49
CA MET A 437 -4.21 18.90 -10.77
C MET A 437 -3.87 18.94 -12.25
N TRP A 438 -4.87 18.72 -13.12
CA TRP A 438 -4.69 18.78 -14.55
C TRP A 438 -4.19 20.16 -15.02
N LYS A 439 -4.78 21.23 -14.52
CA LYS A 439 -4.36 22.60 -14.82
C LYS A 439 -2.91 22.86 -14.43
N PHE A 440 -2.50 22.41 -13.24
CA PHE A 440 -1.12 22.55 -12.80
C PHE A 440 -0.14 21.70 -13.61
N LEU A 441 -0.53 20.48 -13.98
CA LEU A 441 0.28 19.60 -14.82
C LEU A 441 0.47 20.18 -16.23
N GLN A 442 -0.57 20.82 -16.80
CA GLN A 442 -0.46 21.53 -18.07
C GLN A 442 0.53 22.68 -17.99
N LEU A 443 0.43 23.51 -16.95
CA LEU A 443 1.37 24.64 -16.76
C LEU A 443 2.80 24.16 -16.52
N ASP A 444 2.97 23.08 -15.79
CA ASP A 444 4.26 22.46 -15.56
C ASP A 444 4.90 22.00 -16.88
N TYR A 445 4.10 21.29 -17.69
CA TYR A 445 4.52 20.84 -19.02
C TYR A 445 4.87 22.02 -19.95
N GLU A 446 4.01 23.03 -20.05
CA GLU A 446 4.22 24.17 -20.94
C GLU A 446 5.50 24.93 -20.60
N ARG A 447 5.73 25.21 -19.32
CA ARG A 447 6.93 25.95 -18.86
C ARG A 447 8.22 25.16 -19.07
N GLN A 448 8.24 23.87 -18.70
CA GLN A 448 9.44 23.05 -18.93
C GLN A 448 9.70 22.81 -20.42
N LYS A 449 8.65 22.72 -21.22
CA LYS A 449 8.76 22.65 -22.69
C LYS A 449 9.31 23.97 -23.26
N GLU A 450 8.85 25.12 -22.75
CA GLU A 450 9.34 26.44 -23.14
C GLU A 450 10.84 26.58 -22.91
N LEU A 451 11.35 26.17 -21.73
CA LEU A 451 12.80 26.18 -21.48
C LEU A 451 13.57 25.25 -22.41
N LYS A 452 13.00 24.10 -22.76
CA LYS A 452 13.64 23.20 -23.76
C LYS A 452 13.72 23.82 -25.15
N SER A 453 12.71 24.61 -25.54
CA SER A 453 12.66 25.29 -26.83
C SER A 453 13.47 26.59 -26.84
N HIS A 454 13.64 27.22 -25.68
CA HIS A 454 14.32 28.49 -25.45
C HIS A 454 15.37 28.35 -24.33
N PRO A 455 16.52 27.68 -24.63
CA PRO A 455 17.57 27.48 -23.62
C PRO A 455 18.17 28.75 -23.07
N GLU A 456 18.06 29.88 -23.79
CA GLU A 456 18.47 31.22 -23.37
C GLU A 456 17.71 31.74 -22.15
N LEU A 457 16.53 31.16 -21.85
CA LEU A 457 15.76 31.47 -20.65
C LEU A 457 16.22 30.71 -19.41
N LYS A 458 17.33 29.98 -19.50
CA LYS A 458 17.90 29.29 -18.35
C LYS A 458 18.41 30.31 -17.33
N LEU A 459 18.11 30.06 -16.05
CA LEU A 459 18.60 30.92 -14.96
C LEU A 459 20.15 30.94 -14.98
N PRO A 460 20.79 32.14 -14.95
CA PRO A 460 22.25 32.23 -14.89
C PRO A 460 22.85 31.60 -13.62
N ASN A 461 24.05 31.11 -13.72
CA ASN A 461 24.90 30.64 -12.61
C ASN A 461 24.19 29.59 -11.71
N LEU A 462 23.51 28.62 -12.33
CA LEU A 462 22.75 27.56 -11.61
C LEU A 462 23.62 26.72 -10.67
N GLU A 463 24.89 26.54 -10.99
CA GLU A 463 25.87 25.82 -10.17
C GLU A 463 26.26 26.58 -8.90
N ASN A 464 26.04 27.90 -8.88
CA ASN A 464 26.39 28.81 -7.78
C ASN A 464 25.14 29.46 -7.17
N LEU A 465 24.06 28.69 -6.99
CA LEU A 465 22.84 29.19 -6.36
C LEU A 465 23.04 29.44 -4.86
N VAL A 466 22.65 30.61 -4.41
CA VAL A 466 22.68 31.02 -3.00
C VAL A 466 21.25 31.22 -2.49
N VAL A 467 20.77 30.30 -1.70
CA VAL A 467 19.44 30.35 -1.08
C VAL A 467 19.59 30.36 0.43
N SER A 468 19.55 31.57 1.03
CA SER A 468 19.81 31.77 2.45
C SER A 468 18.75 31.14 3.34
N ASP A 469 19.16 30.41 4.37
CA ASP A 469 18.35 29.81 5.42
C ASP A 469 17.47 30.87 6.13
N THR A 470 17.99 32.08 6.29
CA THR A 470 17.28 33.18 6.96
C THR A 470 16.02 33.60 6.22
N LYS A 471 15.94 33.38 4.89
CA LYS A 471 14.73 33.63 4.11
C LYS A 471 13.57 32.73 4.53
N PHE A 472 13.86 31.52 4.98
CA PHE A 472 12.86 30.57 5.48
C PHE A 472 12.64 30.73 6.98
N THR A 473 13.71 30.76 7.77
CA THR A 473 13.63 30.70 9.24
C THR A 473 13.25 32.04 9.88
N LYS A 474 13.67 33.18 9.29
CA LYS A 474 13.42 34.50 9.87
C LYS A 474 12.43 35.37 9.06
N TYR A 475 12.09 34.98 7.84
CA TYR A 475 11.19 35.74 7.01
C TYR A 475 9.90 35.03 6.67
N LEU A 476 9.95 33.80 6.14
CA LEU A 476 8.73 33.07 5.75
C LEU A 476 8.03 32.40 6.94
N PHE A 477 8.75 31.65 7.77
CA PHE A 477 8.16 30.79 8.80
C PHE A 477 8.48 31.25 10.24
N GLY A 478 9.29 32.27 10.41
CA GLY A 478 9.66 32.81 11.71
C GLY A 478 9.95 34.32 11.63
N GLY A 479 10.19 34.95 12.81
CA GLY A 479 10.44 36.38 12.94
C GLY A 479 9.15 37.21 13.06
N GLU A 480 9.28 38.52 12.96
CA GLU A 480 8.19 39.49 13.24
C GLU A 480 7.63 40.15 11.97
N ASN A 481 8.11 39.77 10.79
CA ASN A 481 7.68 40.41 9.53
C ASN A 481 6.34 39.84 9.08
N GLU A 482 5.25 40.55 9.31
CA GLU A 482 3.88 40.18 8.95
C GLU A 482 3.73 39.78 7.48
N ARG A 483 4.38 40.49 6.56
CA ARG A 483 4.34 40.19 5.12
C ARG A 483 5.05 38.89 4.78
N GLY A 484 6.13 38.58 5.49
CA GLY A 484 6.84 37.32 5.38
C GLY A 484 6.03 36.17 5.93
N LEU A 485 5.47 36.32 7.12
CA LEU A 485 4.62 35.33 7.79
C LEU A 485 3.35 35.01 6.97
N ALA A 486 2.72 36.00 6.37
CA ALA A 486 1.57 35.78 5.48
C ALA A 486 1.94 34.93 4.25
N LYS A 487 3.12 35.13 3.66
CA LYS A 487 3.64 34.29 2.59
C LYS A 487 3.95 32.87 3.10
N GLY A 488 4.58 32.74 4.26
CA GLY A 488 4.87 31.44 4.90
C GLY A 488 3.61 30.64 5.20
N LYS A 489 2.56 31.31 5.71
CA LYS A 489 1.25 30.70 5.92
C LYS A 489 0.67 30.12 4.63
N ALA A 490 0.78 30.82 3.50
CA ALA A 490 0.33 30.29 2.20
C ALA A 490 1.09 29.00 1.81
N PHE A 491 2.41 28.91 2.07
CA PHE A 491 3.18 27.70 1.87
C PHE A 491 2.73 26.57 2.79
N SER A 492 2.45 26.88 4.05
CA SER A 492 1.98 25.92 5.04
C SER A 492 0.60 25.36 4.69
N ASP A 493 -0.34 26.26 4.40
CA ASP A 493 -1.73 25.89 4.09
C ASP A 493 -1.83 25.09 2.78
N ARG A 494 -1.11 25.49 1.73
CA ARG A 494 -1.21 24.88 0.40
C ARG A 494 -0.30 23.68 0.22
N LEU A 495 0.97 23.81 0.59
CA LEU A 495 2.01 22.81 0.29
C LEU A 495 2.44 21.97 1.49
N GLY A 496 2.12 22.39 2.73
CA GLY A 496 2.49 21.71 3.95
C GLY A 496 3.94 21.93 4.38
N TYR A 497 4.54 23.08 4.00
CA TYR A 497 5.86 23.50 4.46
C TYR A 497 5.76 24.51 5.58
N ASP A 498 6.54 24.32 6.63
CA ASP A 498 6.59 25.16 7.82
C ASP A 498 8.02 25.28 8.36
N LEU A 499 8.17 25.83 9.57
CA LEU A 499 9.48 25.97 10.23
C LEU A 499 10.16 24.63 10.52
N GLY A 500 9.42 23.54 10.69
CA GLY A 500 9.96 22.22 10.97
C GLY A 500 10.54 21.52 9.74
N ASN A 501 10.12 21.90 8.54
CA ASN A 501 10.51 21.21 7.29
C ASN A 501 10.94 22.15 6.15
N TRP A 502 11.26 23.41 6.44
CA TRP A 502 11.63 24.42 5.45
C TRP A 502 12.81 24.03 4.54
N LYS A 503 13.73 23.19 5.04
CA LYS A 503 14.86 22.70 4.25
C LYS A 503 14.42 21.91 3.02
N GLU A 504 13.32 21.21 3.12
CA GLU A 504 12.77 20.46 1.99
C GLU A 504 12.21 21.43 0.93
N LEU A 505 11.55 22.52 1.33
CA LEU A 505 11.12 23.57 0.40
C LEU A 505 12.31 24.25 -0.28
N GLN A 506 13.36 24.57 0.48
CA GLN A 506 14.60 25.12 -0.05
C GLN A 506 15.20 24.19 -1.11
N LYS A 507 15.31 22.91 -0.81
CA LYS A 507 15.81 21.88 -1.72
C LYS A 507 14.95 21.80 -3.00
N GLU A 508 13.63 21.74 -2.86
CA GLU A 508 12.69 21.72 -3.99
C GLU A 508 12.85 22.92 -4.91
N ILE A 509 13.03 24.12 -4.35
CA ILE A 509 13.25 25.34 -5.13
C ILE A 509 14.57 25.24 -5.90
N CYS A 510 15.66 24.84 -5.26
CA CYS A 510 16.98 24.70 -5.90
C CYS A 510 16.95 23.66 -7.03
N GLU A 511 16.42 22.46 -6.77
CA GLU A 511 16.36 21.37 -7.76
C GLU A 511 15.51 21.73 -8.98
N ARG A 512 14.48 22.57 -8.78
CA ARG A 512 13.56 22.97 -9.84
C ARG A 512 14.04 24.22 -10.59
N ALA A 513 14.94 25.02 -10.05
CA ALA A 513 15.43 26.24 -10.68
C ALA A 513 15.99 25.99 -12.10
N GLY A 514 16.65 24.86 -12.34
CA GLY A 514 17.15 24.50 -13.66
C GLY A 514 16.13 23.95 -14.66
N ARG A 515 14.88 23.79 -14.26
CA ARG A 515 13.83 23.14 -15.09
C ARG A 515 12.79 24.10 -15.66
N TYR A 516 12.81 25.37 -15.25
CA TYR A 516 11.81 26.37 -15.64
C TYR A 516 12.46 27.62 -16.22
N PRO A 517 11.79 28.35 -17.13
CA PRO A 517 12.31 29.59 -17.68
C PRO A 517 12.39 30.67 -16.62
N ALA A 518 13.47 31.45 -16.63
CA ALA A 518 13.69 32.63 -15.81
C ALA A 518 13.69 33.86 -16.71
N TYR A 519 12.78 34.81 -16.42
CA TYR A 519 12.62 35.98 -17.23
C TYR A 519 13.33 37.17 -16.59
N TYR A 520 14.20 37.82 -17.36
CA TYR A 520 14.85 39.06 -16.97
C TYR A 520 13.81 40.14 -16.65
N ARG A 521 14.03 40.89 -15.59
CA ARG A 521 13.17 42.01 -15.16
C ARG A 521 13.85 43.34 -15.36
N ASP A 522 14.92 43.58 -14.64
CA ASP A 522 15.70 44.81 -14.63
C ASP A 522 17.05 44.55 -13.94
N ASN A 523 17.92 45.57 -13.96
CA ASN A 523 19.14 45.62 -13.15
C ASN A 523 18.96 46.73 -12.08
N ASN A 524 19.16 46.40 -10.81
CA ASN A 524 18.98 47.32 -9.68
C ASN A 524 20.27 47.90 -9.13
N GLY A 525 21.38 47.81 -9.87
CA GLY A 525 22.71 48.25 -9.46
C GLY A 525 23.50 47.21 -8.64
N TYR A 526 22.84 46.19 -8.09
CA TYR A 526 23.46 45.09 -7.36
C TYR A 526 23.53 43.78 -8.16
N GLY A 527 22.84 43.72 -9.30
CA GLY A 527 22.78 42.58 -10.19
C GLY A 527 21.53 42.55 -11.05
N ASP A 528 21.51 41.63 -11.98
CA ASP A 528 20.36 41.38 -12.87
C ASP A 528 19.28 40.59 -12.16
N ARG A 529 18.05 41.09 -12.17
CA ARG A 529 16.90 40.46 -11.53
C ARG A 529 16.13 39.60 -12.52
N TYR A 530 15.80 38.39 -12.06
CA TYR A 530 14.99 37.44 -12.82
C TYR A 530 13.75 37.01 -12.02
N GLU A 531 12.65 36.77 -12.71
CA GLU A 531 11.46 36.13 -12.13
C GLU A 531 11.27 34.75 -12.75
N GLN A 532 11.09 33.77 -11.91
CA GLN A 532 10.84 32.40 -12.30
C GLN A 532 9.54 31.91 -11.66
N LYS A 533 8.73 31.15 -12.41
CA LYS A 533 7.48 30.57 -11.92
C LYS A 533 7.60 29.06 -12.00
N ILE A 534 7.74 28.40 -10.86
CA ILE A 534 7.91 26.96 -10.74
C ILE A 534 6.63 26.31 -10.19
N ILE A 535 6.37 25.07 -10.57
CA ILE A 535 5.29 24.28 -9.98
C ILE A 535 5.89 23.38 -8.91
N ILE A 536 5.40 23.48 -7.67
CA ILE A 536 5.80 22.61 -6.57
C ILE A 536 4.59 21.76 -6.17
N TYR A 537 4.80 20.44 -6.09
CA TYR A 537 3.82 19.47 -5.60
C TYR A 537 4.11 19.23 -4.12
N GLY A 538 3.30 19.84 -3.25
CA GLY A 538 3.54 19.84 -1.82
C GLY A 538 3.30 18.49 -1.14
N LYS A 539 3.70 18.38 0.11
CA LYS A 539 3.49 17.21 0.97
C LYS A 539 2.02 16.81 1.13
N LYS A 540 1.13 17.77 1.06
CA LYS A 540 -0.34 17.55 1.08
C LYS A 540 -0.91 17.06 -0.27
N GLY A 541 -0.06 16.81 -1.27
CA GLY A 541 -0.49 16.39 -2.61
C GLY A 541 -1.16 17.49 -3.44
N MET A 542 -1.18 18.72 -2.94
CA MET A 542 -1.75 19.88 -3.65
C MET A 542 -0.63 20.68 -4.31
N PRO A 543 -0.72 20.96 -5.62
CA PRO A 543 0.28 21.75 -6.32
C PRO A 543 0.09 23.26 -6.08
N ALA A 544 1.18 24.00 -6.21
CA ALA A 544 1.14 25.47 -6.20
C ALA A 544 2.06 26.07 -7.26
N ASN A 545 1.66 27.23 -7.75
CA ASN A 545 2.46 28.09 -8.61
C ASN A 545 3.30 29.01 -7.73
N VAL A 546 4.58 28.67 -7.58
CA VAL A 546 5.54 29.39 -6.74
C VAL A 546 6.33 30.34 -7.63
N VAL A 547 6.30 31.63 -7.27
CA VAL A 547 7.14 32.66 -7.90
C VAL A 547 8.42 32.80 -7.09
N VAL A 548 9.55 32.72 -7.78
CA VAL A 548 10.87 32.93 -7.19
C VAL A 548 11.54 34.10 -7.90
N GLY A 549 11.95 35.09 -7.13
CA GLY A 549 12.79 36.16 -7.59
C GLY A 549 14.26 35.85 -7.36
N TRP A 550 15.05 35.96 -8.38
CA TRP A 550 16.49 35.72 -8.38
C TRP A 550 17.26 36.99 -8.67
N MET A 551 18.51 37.06 -8.24
CA MET A 551 19.47 38.12 -8.52
C MET A 551 20.79 37.49 -8.93
N ALA A 552 21.14 37.60 -10.19
CA ALA A 552 22.45 37.22 -10.72
C ALA A 552 23.44 38.38 -10.52
N ARG A 553 24.55 38.08 -9.86
CA ARG A 553 25.57 39.07 -9.49
C ARG A 553 26.80 38.97 -10.40
N GLN A 554 27.67 39.95 -10.32
CA GLN A 554 28.93 40.03 -11.08
C GLN A 554 29.99 39.01 -10.61
N ASP A 555 29.79 38.40 -9.42
CA ASP A 555 30.65 37.36 -8.85
C ASP A 555 30.24 35.95 -9.28
N ASP A 556 29.48 35.80 -10.36
CA ASP A 556 28.96 34.55 -10.89
C ASP A 556 28.08 33.76 -9.89
N THR A 557 27.50 34.44 -8.90
CA THR A 557 26.49 33.85 -8.01
C THR A 557 25.09 34.30 -8.40
N THR A 558 24.09 33.40 -8.19
CA THR A 558 22.68 33.77 -8.30
C THR A 558 21.98 33.50 -6.98
N SER A 559 21.48 34.59 -6.35
CA SER A 559 20.86 34.52 -5.03
C SER A 559 19.34 34.66 -5.11
N MET A 560 18.62 33.91 -4.25
CA MET A 560 17.17 34.04 -4.10
C MET A 560 16.84 35.34 -3.36
N SER A 561 16.11 36.25 -4.02
CA SER A 561 15.68 37.53 -3.44
C SER A 561 14.32 37.39 -2.74
N SER A 562 13.36 36.67 -3.32
CA SER A 562 12.03 36.49 -2.77
C SER A 562 11.38 35.16 -3.26
N THR A 563 10.42 34.67 -2.49
CA THR A 563 9.54 33.59 -2.95
C THR A 563 8.14 33.73 -2.33
N TYR A 564 7.12 33.34 -3.10
CA TYR A 564 5.72 33.36 -2.66
C TYR A 564 4.84 32.55 -3.60
N ILE A 565 3.68 32.08 -3.09
CA ILE A 565 2.66 31.44 -3.90
C ILE A 565 1.82 32.50 -4.60
N LYS A 566 1.63 32.35 -5.90
CA LYS A 566 0.76 33.22 -6.71
C LYS A 566 -0.37 32.40 -7.30
N GLU A 567 -1.59 32.83 -7.03
CA GLU A 567 -2.76 32.19 -7.63
C GLU A 567 -2.74 32.29 -9.15
N ILE A 568 -3.20 31.23 -9.80
CA ILE A 568 -3.38 31.20 -11.25
C ILE A 568 -4.78 31.76 -11.52
N LYS A 569 -4.85 32.97 -12.06
CA LYS A 569 -6.13 33.57 -12.49
C LYS A 569 -6.85 32.58 -13.45
N LYS A 570 -8.16 32.44 -13.22
CA LYS A 570 -9.05 31.63 -14.07
C LYS A 570 -9.06 32.13 -15.50
#